data_5847321af347633ac1891916cdd71e87
#
_entry.id   5847321af347633ac1891916cdd71e87
#
_cell.length_a   1.000
_cell.length_b   1.000
_cell.length_c   1.000
_cell.angle_alpha   90.00
_cell.angle_beta   90.00
_cell.angle_gamma   90.00
#
_symmetry.space_group_name_H-M   'P 1'
#
loop_
_entity.id
_entity.type
_entity.pdbx_description
1 polymer ?
#
loop_
_entity_poly.entity_id
_entity_poly.type
_entity_poly.pdbx_seq_one_letter_code
_entity_poly.pdbx_strand_id
1 'polypeptide(L)'
;MSSAVDDSSYFHDPRQRWRIVAGNAVRPTRAVFTLVRDEEVFLPIWLRYYSRFFAPQDIHVLDHGGADRFADEYGFTRIAIDQPVFGAEWQREIIQRYQHDLLDRYDVVLFADADEIIAPEPYTGDLGDYLDNFDEDFVTCQGYELLHLTDSEPAFDPGQPVLAQRAHWYRNEIYSKSLIARVPSLWNLGFHHRLDQRRNVDPLLYLLHLHRMDFEICLDRHKNRAAFPRAAKDRAQGWGYQNRITDPAGFREWFYQDSCGGGTIQPEDIPARWRTVV
;
A
#
# COMPACT_ATOMS: atom_id res chain seq x y z
N MET A 1 -2.43 -5.89 56.45
CA MET A 1 -3.63 -5.82 55.61
C MET A 1 -3.22 -5.17 54.30
N SER A 2 -2.85 -6.01 53.32
CA SER A 2 -2.42 -5.57 51.99
C SER A 2 -3.61 -5.70 51.05
N SER A 3 -4.09 -4.58 50.53
CA SER A 3 -5.11 -4.55 49.54
C SER A 3 -4.47 -4.88 48.15
N ALA A 4 -4.79 -6.04 47.62
CA ALA A 4 -4.51 -6.37 46.23
C ALA A 4 -5.31 -5.44 45.32
N VAL A 5 -4.60 -4.70 44.46
CA VAL A 5 -5.19 -3.98 43.34
C VAL A 5 -5.48 -5.02 42.27
N ASP A 6 -6.77 -5.19 41.99
CA ASP A 6 -7.27 -6.05 40.89
C ASP A 6 -6.95 -5.36 39.54
N ASP A 7 -5.90 -5.84 38.85
CA ASP A 7 -5.52 -5.40 37.51
C ASP A 7 -6.26 -6.25 36.48
N SER A 8 -7.59 -6.07 36.42
CA SER A 8 -8.39 -6.58 35.30
C SER A 8 -8.22 -5.66 34.10
N SER A 9 -7.06 -5.76 33.44
CA SER A 9 -6.77 -5.10 32.17
C SER A 9 -7.81 -5.49 31.13
N TYR A 10 -8.53 -4.51 30.66
CA TYR A 10 -9.48 -4.54 29.55
C TYR A 10 -8.88 -5.17 28.31
N PHE A 11 -9.05 -6.48 28.14
CA PHE A 11 -8.95 -7.12 26.83
C PHE A 11 -10.19 -6.67 26.05
N HIS A 12 -10.07 -5.61 25.29
CA HIS A 12 -11.05 -5.29 24.26
C HIS A 12 -11.01 -6.43 23.25
N ASP A 13 -12.09 -7.20 23.15
CA ASP A 13 -12.28 -8.18 22.07
C ASP A 13 -12.31 -7.42 20.74
N PRO A 14 -11.30 -7.57 19.86
CA PRO A 14 -11.26 -6.84 18.59
C PRO A 14 -12.49 -7.11 17.72
N ARG A 15 -13.23 -8.22 17.94
CA ARG A 15 -14.46 -8.56 17.24
C ARG A 15 -15.67 -7.69 17.63
N GLN A 16 -15.60 -6.88 18.70
CA GLN A 16 -16.68 -5.98 19.12
C GLN A 16 -16.63 -4.60 18.45
N ARG A 17 -15.60 -4.29 17.67
CA ARG A 17 -15.40 -2.97 17.03
C ARG A 17 -16.40 -2.70 15.89
N TRP A 18 -16.95 -3.75 15.28
CA TRP A 18 -17.84 -3.62 14.13
C TRP A 18 -19.31 -3.79 14.57
N ARG A 19 -19.89 -2.73 15.12
CA ARG A 19 -21.34 -2.64 15.20
C ARG A 19 -21.87 -2.29 13.81
N ILE A 20 -22.53 -3.26 13.15
CA ILE A 20 -23.42 -2.95 12.03
C ILE A 20 -24.42 -1.93 12.57
N VAL A 21 -24.26 -0.67 12.24
CA VAL A 21 -25.27 0.36 12.51
C VAL A 21 -26.38 0.13 11.51
N ALA A 22 -27.33 -0.72 11.89
CA ALA A 22 -28.62 -0.85 11.19
C ALA A 22 -29.42 0.45 11.48
N GLY A 23 -29.24 1.43 10.62
CA GLY A 23 -29.95 2.70 10.63
C GLY A 23 -29.43 3.53 9.46
N ASN A 24 -30.24 4.42 8.88
CA ASN A 24 -29.96 5.30 7.74
C ASN A 24 -28.74 6.22 7.93
N ALA A 25 -27.59 5.70 8.36
CA ALA A 25 -26.34 6.42 8.37
C ALA A 25 -25.91 6.64 6.91
N VAL A 26 -25.77 7.90 6.52
CA VAL A 26 -25.17 8.27 5.23
C VAL A 26 -23.76 7.71 5.23
N ARG A 27 -23.45 6.85 4.26
CA ARG A 27 -22.09 6.32 4.10
C ARG A 27 -21.13 7.47 3.82
N PRO A 28 -19.92 7.51 4.41
CA PRO A 28 -18.96 8.53 4.13
C PRO A 28 -18.58 8.50 2.65
N THR A 29 -18.45 9.67 2.03
CA THR A 29 -17.89 9.78 0.69
C THR A 29 -16.40 9.47 0.76
N ARG A 30 -15.89 8.71 -0.23
CA ARG A 30 -14.51 8.22 -0.17
C ARG A 30 -13.83 8.21 -1.53
N ALA A 31 -12.54 8.50 -1.55
CA ALA A 31 -11.70 8.41 -2.74
C ALA A 31 -10.44 7.60 -2.47
N VAL A 32 -9.94 6.94 -3.52
CA VAL A 32 -8.63 6.31 -3.52
C VAL A 32 -7.77 6.90 -4.63
N PHE A 33 -6.48 7.08 -4.38
CA PHE A 33 -5.58 7.57 -5.42
C PHE A 33 -4.18 6.95 -5.34
N THR A 34 -3.50 6.99 -6.48
CA THR A 34 -2.12 6.54 -6.64
C THR A 34 -1.36 7.46 -7.59
N LEU A 35 -0.03 7.43 -7.53
CA LEU A 35 0.87 8.02 -8.52
C LEU A 35 1.62 6.90 -9.24
N VAL A 36 1.52 6.87 -10.56
CA VAL A 36 2.09 5.79 -11.36
C VAL A 36 3.02 6.29 -12.45
N ARG A 37 4.02 5.47 -12.75
CA ARG A 37 4.84 5.58 -13.94
C ARG A 37 5.25 4.19 -14.41
N ASP A 38 4.83 3.84 -15.64
CA ASP A 38 5.16 2.58 -16.31
C ASP A 38 4.86 1.33 -15.47
N GLU A 39 3.72 1.33 -14.75
CA GLU A 39 3.30 0.25 -13.85
C GLU A 39 2.37 -0.74 -14.57
N GLU A 40 2.91 -1.45 -15.56
CA GLU A 40 2.14 -2.35 -16.45
C GLU A 40 1.53 -3.55 -15.72
N VAL A 41 2.20 -4.04 -14.67
CA VAL A 41 1.74 -5.20 -13.90
C VAL A 41 0.96 -4.78 -12.66
N PHE A 42 1.48 -3.81 -11.91
CA PHE A 42 0.90 -3.46 -10.60
C PHE A 42 -0.36 -2.62 -10.71
N LEU A 43 -0.42 -1.67 -11.65
CA LEU A 43 -1.60 -0.81 -11.80
C LEU A 43 -2.88 -1.61 -12.13
N PRO A 44 -2.91 -2.60 -13.05
CA PRO A 44 -4.10 -3.43 -13.26
C PRO A 44 -4.53 -4.23 -12.01
N ILE A 45 -3.58 -4.73 -11.21
CA ILE A 45 -3.87 -5.43 -9.96
C ILE A 45 -4.51 -4.45 -8.97
N TRP A 46 -3.91 -3.28 -8.81
CA TRP A 46 -4.39 -2.19 -7.96
C TRP A 46 -5.81 -1.73 -8.36
N LEU A 47 -6.04 -1.45 -9.65
CA LEU A 47 -7.33 -1.04 -10.18
C LEU A 47 -8.40 -2.12 -9.97
N ARG A 48 -8.09 -3.38 -10.30
CA ARG A 48 -9.01 -4.52 -10.10
C ARG A 48 -9.40 -4.68 -8.64
N TYR A 49 -8.47 -4.45 -7.70
CA TYR A 49 -8.75 -4.53 -6.28
C TYR A 49 -9.63 -3.37 -5.80
N TYR A 50 -9.21 -2.14 -6.04
CA TYR A 50 -9.91 -0.96 -5.50
C TYR A 50 -11.24 -0.67 -6.20
N SER A 51 -11.44 -1.05 -7.46
CA SER A 51 -12.72 -0.93 -8.17
C SER A 51 -13.86 -1.77 -7.53
N ARG A 52 -13.53 -2.67 -6.62
CA ARG A 52 -14.54 -3.38 -5.82
C ARG A 52 -15.20 -2.49 -4.77
N PHE A 53 -14.56 -1.42 -4.37
CA PHE A 53 -14.92 -0.60 -3.21
C PHE A 53 -15.14 0.88 -3.55
N PHE A 54 -14.66 1.34 -4.69
CA PHE A 54 -14.75 2.72 -5.14
C PHE A 54 -15.38 2.78 -6.52
N ALA A 55 -16.26 3.78 -6.72
CA ALA A 55 -16.79 4.03 -8.05
C ALA A 55 -15.70 4.62 -8.97
N PRO A 56 -15.79 4.44 -10.30
CA PRO A 56 -14.76 4.88 -11.22
C PRO A 56 -14.30 6.35 -11.05
N GLN A 57 -15.26 7.25 -10.81
CA GLN A 57 -14.98 8.68 -10.59
C GLN A 57 -14.27 8.99 -9.29
N ASP A 58 -14.27 8.06 -8.33
CA ASP A 58 -13.65 8.17 -6.99
C ASP A 58 -12.29 7.47 -6.93
N ILE A 59 -11.88 6.86 -8.04
CA ILE A 59 -10.54 6.30 -8.25
C ILE A 59 -9.72 7.31 -9.05
N HIS A 60 -8.63 7.80 -8.49
CA HIS A 60 -7.80 8.82 -9.12
C HIS A 60 -6.39 8.29 -9.39
N VAL A 61 -5.91 8.47 -10.62
CA VAL A 61 -4.56 8.07 -11.01
C VAL A 61 -3.79 9.30 -11.46
N LEU A 62 -2.79 9.69 -10.67
CA LEU A 62 -1.77 10.66 -11.05
C LEU A 62 -0.82 9.98 -12.04
N ASP A 63 -1.06 10.21 -13.32
CA ASP A 63 -0.37 9.52 -14.42
C ASP A 63 0.89 10.28 -14.83
N HIS A 64 2.03 9.80 -14.35
CA HIS A 64 3.36 10.27 -14.74
C HIS A 64 3.92 9.49 -15.95
N GLY A 65 3.10 8.62 -16.55
CA GLY A 65 3.33 7.84 -17.77
C GLY A 65 2.71 6.44 -17.71
N GLY A 66 1.99 6.07 -18.78
CA GLY A 66 1.53 4.71 -19.04
C GLY A 66 0.19 4.28 -18.45
N ALA A 67 -0.49 5.12 -17.67
CA ALA A 67 -1.79 4.77 -17.11
C ALA A 67 -2.95 4.90 -18.12
N ASP A 68 -2.78 5.70 -19.16
CA ASP A 68 -3.79 5.96 -20.19
C ASP A 68 -4.31 4.68 -20.86
N ARG A 69 -3.45 3.67 -21.03
CA ARG A 69 -3.80 2.37 -21.61
C ARG A 69 -4.87 1.58 -20.85
N PHE A 70 -5.09 1.89 -19.57
CA PHE A 70 -6.05 1.21 -18.70
C PHE A 70 -7.33 2.03 -18.47
N ALA A 71 -7.38 3.28 -18.98
CA ALA A 71 -8.48 4.20 -18.70
C ALA A 71 -9.82 3.73 -19.24
N ASP A 72 -9.83 3.14 -20.44
CA ASP A 72 -11.07 2.64 -21.10
C ASP A 72 -11.63 1.41 -20.37
N GLU A 73 -10.76 0.58 -19.80
CA GLU A 73 -11.18 -0.65 -19.10
C GLU A 73 -11.74 -0.36 -17.70
N TYR A 74 -11.10 0.55 -16.94
CA TYR A 74 -11.45 0.78 -15.53
C TYR A 74 -12.20 2.10 -15.29
N GLY A 75 -12.15 3.05 -16.22
CA GLY A 75 -12.92 4.29 -16.17
C GLY A 75 -12.54 5.28 -15.07
N PHE A 76 -11.32 5.22 -14.52
CA PHE A 76 -10.85 6.07 -13.44
C PHE A 76 -10.61 7.53 -13.85
N THR A 77 -10.56 8.44 -12.88
CA THR A 77 -10.16 9.84 -13.06
C THR A 77 -8.64 9.93 -13.25
N ARG A 78 -8.23 10.23 -14.49
CA ARG A 78 -6.81 10.36 -14.85
C ARG A 78 -6.34 11.80 -14.74
N ILE A 79 -5.24 12.03 -14.03
CA ILE A 79 -4.57 13.33 -13.92
C ILE A 79 -3.17 13.22 -14.53
N ALA A 80 -2.99 13.77 -15.73
CA ALA A 80 -1.68 13.73 -16.40
C ALA A 80 -0.66 14.60 -15.67
N ILE A 81 0.53 14.03 -15.41
CA ILE A 81 1.64 14.68 -14.74
C ILE A 81 2.80 14.81 -15.72
N ASP A 82 3.23 16.03 -15.99
CA ASP A 82 4.42 16.31 -16.78
C ASP A 82 5.57 16.69 -15.83
N GLN A 83 6.41 15.69 -15.52
CA GLN A 83 7.58 15.85 -14.65
C GLN A 83 8.77 15.08 -15.22
N PRO A 84 9.75 15.76 -15.85
CA PRO A 84 10.82 15.09 -16.58
C PRO A 84 11.88 14.44 -15.67
N VAL A 85 11.91 14.79 -14.39
CA VAL A 85 12.90 14.30 -13.41
C VAL A 85 12.18 13.84 -12.15
N PHE A 86 12.32 12.57 -11.80
CA PHE A 86 11.76 12.05 -10.56
C PHE A 86 12.58 12.54 -9.34
N GLY A 87 11.88 12.96 -8.30
CA GLY A 87 12.48 13.34 -7.02
C GLY A 87 11.56 12.94 -5.85
N ALA A 88 12.15 12.39 -4.80
CA ALA A 88 11.39 11.92 -3.65
C ALA A 88 10.62 13.06 -2.94
N GLU A 89 11.21 14.25 -2.88
CA GLU A 89 10.52 15.44 -2.32
C GLU A 89 9.35 15.86 -3.20
N TRP A 90 9.55 15.94 -4.51
CA TRP A 90 8.47 16.24 -5.46
C TRP A 90 7.34 15.23 -5.36
N GLN A 91 7.66 13.92 -5.29
CA GLN A 91 6.66 12.87 -5.14
C GLN A 91 5.83 13.09 -3.87
N ARG A 92 6.49 13.31 -2.73
CA ARG A 92 5.80 13.59 -1.47
C ARG A 92 4.91 14.81 -1.57
N GLU A 93 5.40 15.90 -2.15
CA GLU A 93 4.65 17.17 -2.25
C GLU A 93 3.41 17.04 -3.12
N ILE A 94 3.50 16.40 -4.28
CA ILE A 94 2.35 16.25 -5.17
C ILE A 94 1.29 15.33 -4.56
N ILE A 95 1.69 14.21 -3.96
CA ILE A 95 0.78 13.28 -3.31
C ILE A 95 0.10 13.92 -2.11
N GLN A 96 0.85 14.61 -1.26
CA GLN A 96 0.32 15.28 -0.07
C GLN A 96 -0.66 16.39 -0.46
N ARG A 97 -0.32 17.23 -1.44
CA ARG A 97 -1.22 18.27 -1.95
C ARG A 97 -2.49 17.67 -2.53
N TYR A 98 -2.36 16.60 -3.33
CA TYR A 98 -3.53 15.97 -3.96
C TYR A 98 -4.44 15.31 -2.92
N GLN A 99 -3.90 14.72 -1.86
CA GLN A 99 -4.69 14.22 -0.73
C GLN A 99 -5.48 15.35 -0.06
N HIS A 100 -4.86 16.53 0.15
CA HIS A 100 -5.54 17.67 0.73
C HIS A 100 -6.68 18.16 -0.18
N ASP A 101 -6.45 18.28 -1.50
CA ASP A 101 -7.47 18.67 -2.49
C ASP A 101 -8.63 17.66 -2.54
N LEU A 102 -8.38 16.37 -2.33
CA LEU A 102 -9.43 15.35 -2.25
C LEU A 102 -10.24 15.46 -0.96
N LEU A 103 -9.62 15.78 0.17
CA LEU A 103 -10.31 15.95 1.45
C LEU A 103 -11.28 17.15 1.49
N ASP A 104 -11.16 18.11 0.56
CA ASP A 104 -12.16 19.16 0.37
C ASP A 104 -13.48 18.64 -0.24
N ARG A 105 -13.49 17.39 -0.77
CA ARG A 105 -14.61 16.78 -1.51
C ARG A 105 -15.08 15.45 -0.94
N TYR A 106 -14.21 14.76 -0.21
CA TYR A 106 -14.47 13.42 0.31
C TYR A 106 -14.21 13.38 1.82
N ASP A 107 -15.03 12.61 2.53
CA ASP A 107 -14.91 12.42 3.97
C ASP A 107 -13.70 11.54 4.34
N VAL A 108 -13.33 10.59 3.46
CA VAL A 108 -12.22 9.66 3.65
C VAL A 108 -11.39 9.58 2.38
N VAL A 109 -10.09 9.76 2.49
CA VAL A 109 -9.14 9.63 1.39
C VAL A 109 -8.11 8.55 1.69
N LEU A 110 -7.94 7.63 0.74
CA LEU A 110 -6.94 6.58 0.78
C LEU A 110 -5.87 6.84 -0.29
N PHE A 111 -4.61 6.88 0.12
CA PHE A 111 -3.46 6.82 -0.78
C PHE A 111 -2.84 5.44 -0.72
N ALA A 112 -2.43 4.88 -1.86
CA ALA A 112 -1.61 3.66 -1.91
C ALA A 112 -0.74 3.70 -3.17
N ASP A 113 0.54 3.36 -3.03
CA ASP A 113 1.39 3.14 -4.21
C ASP A 113 0.81 2.00 -5.07
N ALA A 114 1.13 1.96 -6.37
CA ALA A 114 0.53 0.97 -7.30
C ALA A 114 0.82 -0.50 -6.91
N ASP A 115 1.84 -0.72 -6.13
CA ASP A 115 2.23 -2.02 -5.58
C ASP A 115 1.80 -2.22 -4.12
N GLU A 116 0.84 -1.43 -3.63
CA GLU A 116 0.32 -1.51 -2.27
C GLU A 116 -1.18 -1.78 -2.25
N ILE A 117 -1.59 -2.80 -1.53
CA ILE A 117 -2.98 -3.16 -1.30
C ILE A 117 -3.29 -3.06 0.18
N ILE A 118 -4.27 -2.24 0.54
CA ILE A 118 -4.75 -2.12 1.92
C ILE A 118 -5.99 -2.98 2.08
N ALA A 119 -5.94 -3.93 3.01
CA ALA A 119 -7.02 -4.85 3.27
C ALA A 119 -7.18 -5.12 4.77
N PRO A 120 -8.41 -5.15 5.30
CA PRO A 120 -8.65 -5.64 6.65
C PRO A 120 -8.43 -7.16 6.72
N GLU A 121 -8.22 -7.67 7.94
CA GLU A 121 -8.20 -9.10 8.21
C GLU A 121 -9.50 -9.74 7.67
N PRO A 122 -9.45 -10.75 6.77
CA PRO A 122 -10.62 -11.22 6.01
C PRO A 122 -11.85 -11.65 6.82
N TYR A 123 -11.68 -12.08 8.08
CA TYR A 123 -12.82 -12.44 8.92
C TYR A 123 -13.54 -11.22 9.52
N THR A 124 -13.03 -10.01 9.36
CA THR A 124 -13.65 -8.79 9.90
C THR A 124 -14.51 -8.05 8.87
N GLY A 125 -14.50 -8.47 7.63
CA GLY A 125 -15.17 -7.82 6.52
C GLY A 125 -14.20 -7.43 5.40
N ASP A 126 -14.68 -6.68 4.43
CA ASP A 126 -13.86 -6.17 3.33
C ASP A 126 -13.45 -4.69 3.55
N LEU A 127 -12.66 -4.14 2.63
CA LEU A 127 -12.23 -2.74 2.71
C LEU A 127 -13.41 -1.75 2.65
N GLY A 128 -14.48 -2.11 1.92
CA GLY A 128 -15.69 -1.30 1.86
C GLY A 128 -16.35 -1.19 3.22
N ASP A 129 -16.53 -2.32 3.89
CA ASP A 129 -17.10 -2.39 5.26
C ASP A 129 -16.22 -1.61 6.24
N TYR A 130 -14.89 -1.72 6.09
CA TYR A 130 -13.94 -0.98 6.91
C TYR A 130 -14.12 0.53 6.77
N LEU A 131 -14.14 1.03 5.54
CA LEU A 131 -14.25 2.46 5.25
C LEU A 131 -15.64 3.04 5.59
N ASP A 132 -16.71 2.25 5.46
CA ASP A 132 -18.08 2.67 5.85
C ASP A 132 -18.20 2.93 7.36
N ASN A 133 -17.33 2.31 8.17
CA ASN A 133 -17.31 2.46 9.63
C ASN A 133 -16.08 3.24 10.15
N PHE A 134 -15.27 3.81 9.27
CA PHE A 134 -14.06 4.53 9.64
C PHE A 134 -14.40 5.92 10.19
N ASP A 135 -14.17 6.15 11.47
CA ASP A 135 -14.50 7.39 12.21
C ASP A 135 -13.28 8.11 12.82
N GLU A 136 -12.08 7.52 12.68
CA GLU A 136 -10.83 8.10 13.16
C GLU A 136 -10.29 9.18 12.21
N ASP A 137 -9.45 10.09 12.70
CA ASP A 137 -8.77 11.07 11.85
C ASP A 137 -7.86 10.42 10.82
N PHE A 138 -7.16 9.36 11.22
CA PHE A 138 -6.32 8.52 10.35
C PHE A 138 -6.02 7.18 11.02
N VAL A 139 -5.55 6.23 10.21
CA VAL A 139 -5.12 4.92 10.71
C VAL A 139 -3.81 4.49 10.05
N THR A 140 -3.00 3.75 10.81
CA THR A 140 -1.76 3.12 10.34
C THR A 140 -1.99 1.63 10.11
N CYS A 141 -1.71 1.16 8.89
CA CYS A 141 -1.77 -0.26 8.53
C CYS A 141 -0.56 -1.02 9.10
N GLN A 142 -0.68 -2.33 9.30
CA GLN A 142 0.45 -3.21 9.50
C GLN A 142 1.05 -3.61 8.14
N GLY A 143 2.36 -3.35 7.95
CA GLY A 143 3.04 -3.66 6.71
C GLY A 143 3.48 -5.11 6.60
N TYR A 144 3.08 -5.75 5.51
CA TYR A 144 3.53 -7.07 5.08
C TYR A 144 4.00 -7.01 3.65
N GLU A 145 5.14 -7.60 3.35
CA GLU A 145 5.67 -7.68 2.01
C GLU A 145 5.57 -9.12 1.49
N LEU A 146 4.97 -9.30 0.32
CA LEU A 146 4.94 -10.59 -0.35
C LEU A 146 6.34 -10.97 -0.82
N LEU A 147 6.67 -12.25 -0.74
CA LEU A 147 7.97 -12.76 -1.17
C LEU A 147 7.80 -13.97 -2.09
N HIS A 148 8.29 -13.84 -3.33
CA HIS A 148 8.37 -14.96 -4.26
C HIS A 148 9.52 -15.89 -3.89
N LEU A 149 9.22 -17.13 -3.55
CA LEU A 149 10.22 -18.20 -3.36
C LEU A 149 10.47 -18.89 -4.70
N THR A 150 11.45 -18.41 -5.48
CA THR A 150 11.70 -18.83 -6.86
C THR A 150 11.99 -20.32 -7.04
N ASP A 151 12.39 -21.01 -5.96
CA ASP A 151 12.70 -22.44 -6.00
C ASP A 151 11.46 -23.33 -5.84
N SER A 152 10.32 -22.77 -5.40
CA SER A 152 9.10 -23.53 -5.09
C SER A 152 7.81 -22.95 -5.67
N GLU A 153 7.82 -21.70 -6.09
CA GLU A 153 6.64 -21.03 -6.64
C GLU A 153 6.82 -20.75 -8.14
N PRO A 154 5.77 -20.87 -8.96
CA PRO A 154 5.86 -20.60 -10.39
C PRO A 154 6.01 -19.10 -10.69
N ALA A 155 6.38 -18.77 -11.95
CA ALA A 155 6.28 -17.43 -12.48
C ALA A 155 4.86 -16.88 -12.33
N PHE A 156 4.74 -15.57 -12.12
CA PHE A 156 3.46 -14.92 -11.89
C PHE A 156 2.62 -14.85 -13.18
N ASP A 157 1.34 -15.22 -13.07
CA ASP A 157 0.34 -15.05 -14.12
C ASP A 157 -0.57 -13.86 -13.76
N PRO A 158 -0.52 -12.72 -14.48
CA PRO A 158 -1.36 -11.56 -14.21
C PRO A 158 -2.88 -11.82 -14.34
N GLY A 159 -3.26 -12.90 -15.00
CA GLY A 159 -4.66 -13.32 -15.17
C GLY A 159 -5.25 -14.01 -13.94
N GLN A 160 -4.43 -14.35 -12.95
CA GLN A 160 -4.86 -15.04 -11.73
C GLN A 160 -4.70 -14.15 -10.49
N PRO A 161 -5.46 -14.40 -9.41
CA PRO A 161 -5.29 -13.69 -8.15
C PRO A 161 -3.86 -13.83 -7.59
N VAL A 162 -3.30 -12.75 -7.08
CA VAL A 162 -1.91 -12.71 -6.56
C VAL A 162 -1.71 -13.71 -5.42
N LEU A 163 -2.60 -13.68 -4.43
CA LEU A 163 -2.48 -14.51 -3.23
C LEU A 163 -2.89 -15.98 -3.46
N ALA A 164 -3.41 -16.32 -4.65
CA ALA A 164 -3.58 -17.72 -5.07
C ALA A 164 -2.27 -18.32 -5.57
N GLN A 165 -1.32 -17.49 -6.01
CA GLN A 165 -0.04 -17.88 -6.61
C GLN A 165 1.15 -17.70 -5.68
N ARG A 166 1.00 -16.89 -4.64
CA ARG A 166 2.04 -16.57 -3.64
C ARG A 166 1.59 -17.03 -2.28
N ALA A 167 2.45 -17.85 -1.66
CA ALA A 167 2.15 -18.48 -0.38
C ALA A 167 2.90 -17.83 0.79
N HIS A 168 3.80 -16.88 0.51
CA HIS A 168 4.73 -16.38 1.52
C HIS A 168 4.72 -14.84 1.57
N TRP A 169 4.79 -14.34 2.78
CA TRP A 169 5.01 -12.94 3.10
C TRP A 169 5.93 -12.81 4.32
N TYR A 170 6.31 -11.60 4.66
CA TYR A 170 6.95 -11.30 5.94
C TYR A 170 6.51 -9.94 6.44
N ARG A 171 6.47 -9.79 7.76
CA ARG A 171 6.17 -8.51 8.37
C ARG A 171 7.31 -7.52 8.13
N ASN A 172 6.98 -6.34 7.62
CA ASN A 172 7.94 -5.29 7.34
C ASN A 172 7.43 -3.95 7.86
N GLU A 173 7.98 -3.50 8.99
CA GLU A 173 7.55 -2.27 9.66
C GLU A 173 7.76 -0.99 8.83
N ILE A 174 8.63 -1.02 7.81
CA ILE A 174 8.81 0.09 6.87
C ILE A 174 7.49 0.36 6.13
N TYR A 175 6.72 -0.69 5.83
CA TYR A 175 5.42 -0.57 5.17
C TYR A 175 4.23 -0.43 6.13
N SER A 176 4.48 -0.25 7.43
CA SER A 176 3.44 0.15 8.38
C SER A 176 3.15 1.64 8.20
N LYS A 177 2.33 1.97 7.20
CA LYS A 177 2.06 3.33 6.73
C LYS A 177 0.68 3.85 7.16
N SER A 178 0.56 5.18 7.32
CA SER A 178 -0.71 5.86 7.65
C SER A 178 -1.33 6.46 6.37
N LEU A 179 -2.08 5.64 5.63
CA LEU A 179 -2.52 5.96 4.28
C LEU A 179 -4.04 6.21 4.14
N ILE A 180 -4.84 5.91 5.16
CA ILE A 180 -6.28 6.23 5.23
C ILE A 180 -6.45 7.38 6.21
N ALA A 181 -7.07 8.46 5.77
CA ALA A 181 -7.28 9.64 6.60
C ALA A 181 -8.55 10.42 6.24
N ARG A 182 -9.11 11.09 7.25
CA ARG A 182 -10.18 12.10 7.16
C ARG A 182 -9.65 13.52 7.32
N VAL A 183 -8.36 13.64 7.63
CA VAL A 183 -7.68 14.93 7.84
C VAL A 183 -6.42 15.02 7.00
N PRO A 184 -5.96 16.23 6.64
CA PRO A 184 -4.72 16.42 5.88
C PRO A 184 -3.55 15.69 6.53
N SER A 185 -2.76 14.98 5.72
CA SER A 185 -1.57 14.25 6.16
C SER A 185 -0.31 15.05 5.90
N LEU A 186 0.62 15.05 6.85
CA LEU A 186 1.96 15.55 6.67
C LEU A 186 2.94 14.37 6.74
N TRP A 187 3.32 13.83 5.57
CA TRP A 187 4.18 12.64 5.50
C TRP A 187 5.67 12.97 5.40
N ASN A 188 6.50 12.05 5.89
CA ASN A 188 7.91 11.98 5.53
C ASN A 188 8.10 11.45 4.09
N LEU A 189 9.33 11.42 3.60
CA LEU A 189 9.66 10.80 2.32
C LEU A 189 9.35 9.29 2.36
N GLY A 190 8.72 8.78 1.31
CA GLY A 190 8.27 7.39 1.21
C GLY A 190 7.01 7.07 2.01
N PHE A 191 6.36 8.07 2.62
CA PHE A 191 5.06 7.94 3.31
C PHE A 191 5.06 6.99 4.51
N HIS A 192 6.24 6.66 5.05
CA HIS A 192 6.39 5.68 6.13
C HIS A 192 5.85 6.19 7.48
N HIS A 193 5.86 7.50 7.72
CA HIS A 193 5.32 8.11 8.95
C HIS A 193 4.66 9.44 8.66
N ARG A 194 3.68 9.77 9.49
CA ARG A 194 3.23 11.16 9.64
C ARG A 194 4.25 11.94 10.50
N LEU A 195 4.51 13.20 10.13
CA LEU A 195 5.41 14.09 10.86
C LEU A 195 4.69 14.89 11.95
N ASP A 196 3.37 14.97 11.86
CA ASP A 196 2.48 15.79 12.69
C ASP A 196 1.78 15.01 13.81
N GLN A 197 1.73 13.68 13.71
CA GLN A 197 0.98 12.85 14.65
C GLN A 197 1.67 11.52 14.94
N ARG A 198 1.36 10.94 16.11
CA ARG A 198 1.81 9.59 16.46
C ARG A 198 1.03 8.54 15.68
N ARG A 199 1.65 7.38 15.44
CA ARG A 199 0.98 6.24 14.79
C ARG A 199 -0.27 5.83 15.56
N ASN A 200 -1.37 5.64 14.84
CA ASN A 200 -2.60 5.00 15.30
C ASN A 200 -2.72 3.67 14.57
N VAL A 201 -2.12 2.61 15.11
CA VAL A 201 -2.03 1.30 14.44
C VAL A 201 -3.30 0.51 14.66
N ASP A 202 -3.95 0.09 13.57
CA ASP A 202 -4.99 -0.92 13.62
C ASP A 202 -4.37 -2.31 13.39
N PRO A 203 -4.40 -3.22 14.38
CA PRO A 203 -3.80 -4.54 14.25
C PRO A 203 -4.55 -5.47 13.30
N LEU A 204 -5.73 -5.07 12.81
CA LEU A 204 -6.54 -5.83 11.86
C LEU A 204 -6.56 -5.19 10.46
N LEU A 205 -5.80 -4.14 10.22
CA LEU A 205 -5.65 -3.50 8.92
C LEU A 205 -4.24 -3.73 8.38
N TYR A 206 -4.15 -4.38 7.23
CA TYR A 206 -2.89 -4.79 6.61
C TYR A 206 -2.59 -3.94 5.38
N LEU A 207 -1.32 -3.62 5.18
CA LEU A 207 -0.81 -3.17 3.89
C LEU A 207 0.00 -4.32 3.30
N LEU A 208 -0.46 -4.86 2.19
CA LEU A 208 0.22 -5.89 1.41
C LEU A 208 1.08 -5.20 0.35
N HIS A 209 2.40 -5.23 0.52
CA HIS A 209 3.34 -4.67 -0.45
C HIS A 209 3.72 -5.76 -1.46
N LEU A 210 3.37 -5.53 -2.72
CA LEU A 210 3.51 -6.51 -3.79
C LEU A 210 4.88 -6.48 -4.50
N HIS A 211 5.78 -5.59 -4.09
CA HIS A 211 7.02 -5.31 -4.82
C HIS A 211 7.85 -6.57 -5.11
N ARG A 212 7.93 -7.49 -4.12
CA ARG A 212 8.67 -8.75 -4.24
C ARG A 212 7.78 -9.96 -4.54
N MET A 213 6.57 -9.72 -5.08
CA MET A 213 5.65 -10.81 -5.42
C MET A 213 6.13 -11.70 -6.57
N ASP A 214 7.04 -11.20 -7.42
CA ASP A 214 7.69 -11.97 -8.47
C ASP A 214 9.10 -11.44 -8.73
N PHE A 215 10.06 -12.34 -8.84
CA PHE A 215 11.48 -12.00 -8.96
C PHE A 215 11.80 -11.27 -10.27
N GLU A 216 11.32 -11.80 -11.40
CA GLU A 216 11.64 -11.23 -12.72
C GLU A 216 10.91 -9.90 -12.94
N ILE A 217 9.64 -9.80 -12.54
CA ILE A 217 8.88 -8.55 -12.60
C ILE A 217 9.55 -7.48 -11.73
N CYS A 218 10.00 -7.83 -10.53
CA CYS A 218 10.69 -6.91 -9.65
C CYS A 218 12.04 -6.44 -10.25
N LEU A 219 12.82 -7.35 -10.82
CA LEU A 219 14.09 -7.03 -11.49
C LEU A 219 13.88 -6.10 -12.69
N ASP A 220 12.90 -6.38 -13.53
CA ASP A 220 12.60 -5.53 -14.69
C ASP A 220 12.10 -4.15 -14.28
N ARG A 221 11.30 -4.09 -13.21
CA ARG A 221 10.88 -2.80 -12.62
C ARG A 221 12.08 -1.98 -12.11
N HIS A 222 13.08 -2.63 -11.50
CA HIS A 222 14.33 -1.97 -11.09
C HIS A 222 15.10 -1.42 -12.30
N LYS A 223 15.24 -2.20 -13.39
CA LYS A 223 15.88 -1.74 -14.63
C LYS A 223 15.17 -0.52 -15.22
N ASN A 224 13.83 -0.56 -15.29
CA ASN A 224 13.02 0.55 -15.81
C ASN A 224 13.19 1.81 -14.94
N ARG A 225 13.12 1.66 -13.61
CA ARG A 225 13.31 2.77 -12.67
C ARG A 225 14.74 3.33 -12.68
N ALA A 226 15.75 2.48 -12.92
CA ALA A 226 17.15 2.91 -13.04
C ALA A 226 17.40 3.78 -14.28
N ALA A 227 16.68 3.53 -15.37
CA ALA A 227 16.79 4.28 -16.62
C ALA A 227 16.18 5.69 -16.54
N PHE A 228 15.31 5.95 -15.55
CA PHE A 228 14.62 7.23 -15.46
C PHE A 228 15.48 8.31 -14.76
N PRO A 229 15.49 9.55 -15.28
CA PRO A 229 16.21 10.66 -14.66
C PRO A 229 15.75 10.95 -13.23
N ARG A 230 16.68 10.95 -12.28
CA ARG A 230 16.41 11.26 -10.87
C ARG A 230 17.03 12.59 -10.47
N ALA A 231 16.39 13.26 -9.51
CA ALA A 231 16.90 14.51 -8.94
C ALA A 231 18.33 14.35 -8.41
N ALA A 232 19.15 15.39 -8.59
CA ALA A 232 20.53 15.39 -8.12
C ALA A 232 20.62 15.16 -6.60
N LYS A 233 19.67 15.71 -5.84
CA LYS A 233 19.57 15.54 -4.39
C LYS A 233 19.34 14.08 -4.01
N ASP A 234 18.43 13.36 -4.67
CA ASP A 234 18.17 11.94 -4.41
C ASP A 234 19.44 11.11 -4.62
N ARG A 235 20.19 11.41 -5.71
CA ARG A 235 21.44 10.71 -5.99
C ARG A 235 22.50 10.97 -4.94
N ALA A 236 22.62 12.22 -4.49
CA ALA A 236 23.60 12.62 -3.47
C ALA A 236 23.28 12.02 -2.08
N GLN A 237 22.00 11.87 -1.75
CA GLN A 237 21.52 11.27 -0.50
C GLN A 237 21.41 9.74 -0.54
N GLY A 238 21.62 9.13 -1.70
CA GLY A 238 21.45 7.69 -1.88
C GLY A 238 19.99 7.21 -1.83
N TRP A 239 19.02 8.11 -1.91
CA TRP A 239 17.60 7.72 -1.88
C TRP A 239 17.22 6.90 -3.10
N GLY A 240 16.51 5.79 -2.86
CA GLY A 240 16.13 4.84 -3.91
C GLY A 240 17.36 4.11 -4.51
N TYR A 241 18.41 3.90 -3.73
CA TYR A 241 19.62 3.19 -4.17
C TYR A 241 19.30 1.79 -4.69
N GLN A 242 18.29 1.13 -4.11
CA GLN A 242 17.84 -0.22 -4.49
C GLN A 242 17.46 -0.30 -5.96
N ASN A 243 16.85 0.74 -6.53
CA ASN A 243 16.49 0.77 -7.95
C ASN A 243 17.70 0.74 -8.90
N ARG A 244 18.93 0.85 -8.38
CA ARG A 244 20.18 0.74 -9.15
C ARG A 244 20.80 -0.65 -9.10
N ILE A 245 20.24 -1.54 -8.31
CA ILE A 245 20.63 -2.95 -8.24
C ILE A 245 19.92 -3.67 -9.39
N THR A 246 20.59 -3.79 -10.53
CA THR A 246 20.01 -4.30 -11.79
C THR A 246 20.75 -5.51 -12.34
N ASP A 247 21.92 -5.87 -11.79
CA ASP A 247 22.60 -7.11 -12.12
C ASP A 247 21.89 -8.28 -11.40
N PRO A 248 21.72 -9.44 -12.07
CA PRO A 248 20.92 -10.53 -11.51
C PRO A 248 21.45 -11.11 -10.17
N ALA A 249 22.77 -11.12 -9.97
CA ALA A 249 23.37 -11.70 -8.78
C ALA A 249 23.16 -10.80 -7.55
N GLY A 250 23.55 -9.52 -7.68
CA GLY A 250 23.33 -8.53 -6.60
C GLY A 250 21.85 -8.28 -6.35
N PHE A 251 20.99 -8.37 -7.40
CA PHE A 251 19.56 -8.27 -7.23
C PHE A 251 18.99 -9.46 -6.44
N ARG A 252 19.45 -10.70 -6.72
CA ARG A 252 19.02 -11.89 -5.96
C ARG A 252 19.40 -11.78 -4.47
N GLU A 253 20.58 -11.29 -4.16
CA GLU A 253 21.00 -11.02 -2.78
C GLU A 253 20.07 -10.00 -2.11
N TRP A 254 19.84 -8.85 -2.75
CA TRP A 254 18.95 -7.80 -2.25
C TRP A 254 17.49 -8.30 -2.11
N PHE A 255 17.00 -9.11 -3.06
CA PHE A 255 15.61 -9.58 -3.11
C PHE A 255 15.23 -10.41 -1.88
N TYR A 256 16.18 -11.17 -1.33
CA TYR A 256 15.99 -11.99 -0.13
C TYR A 256 16.58 -11.38 1.14
N GLN A 257 17.09 -10.15 1.06
CA GLN A 257 17.61 -9.44 2.22
C GLN A 257 16.50 -8.68 2.96
N ASP A 258 16.46 -8.80 4.29
CA ASP A 258 15.58 -8.00 5.13
C ASP A 258 16.01 -6.54 5.15
N SER A 259 15.12 -5.66 4.70
CA SER A 259 15.36 -4.20 4.65
C SER A 259 15.49 -3.56 6.04
N CYS A 260 14.95 -4.20 7.08
CA CYS A 260 14.93 -3.69 8.45
C CYS A 260 16.05 -4.26 9.33
N GLY A 261 16.34 -5.54 9.16
CA GLY A 261 17.23 -6.29 10.06
C GLY A 261 18.61 -6.60 9.52
N GLY A 262 18.85 -6.38 8.20
CA GLY A 262 20.14 -6.65 7.57
C GLY A 262 20.52 -8.12 7.46
N GLY A 263 19.57 -9.05 7.67
CA GLY A 263 19.73 -10.49 7.50
C GLY A 263 18.91 -11.03 6.33
N THR A 264 18.89 -12.35 6.17
CA THR A 264 17.99 -13.03 5.22
C THR A 264 16.56 -12.97 5.73
N ILE A 265 15.61 -12.64 4.86
CA ILE A 265 14.17 -12.64 5.16
C ILE A 265 13.77 -14.02 5.69
N GLN A 266 13.00 -14.04 6.78
CA GLN A 266 12.33 -15.22 7.30
C GLN A 266 10.85 -15.14 6.89
N PRO A 267 10.44 -15.83 5.80
CA PRO A 267 9.07 -15.75 5.33
C PRO A 267 8.14 -16.56 6.25
N GLU A 268 6.90 -16.10 6.32
CA GLU A 268 5.78 -16.77 6.96
C GLU A 268 4.79 -17.23 5.90
N ASP A 269 4.07 -18.32 6.17
CA ASP A 269 2.99 -18.78 5.30
C ASP A 269 1.81 -17.78 5.35
N ILE A 270 1.31 -17.39 4.19
CA ILE A 270 0.10 -16.59 4.08
C ILE A 270 -1.10 -17.46 4.49
N PRO A 271 -1.88 -17.08 5.52
CA PRO A 271 -3.03 -17.86 5.94
C PRO A 271 -4.04 -18.05 4.80
N ALA A 272 -4.62 -19.24 4.69
CA ALA A 272 -5.51 -19.61 3.58
C ALA A 272 -6.68 -18.64 3.34
N ARG A 273 -7.17 -17.97 4.40
CA ARG A 273 -8.25 -16.98 4.32
C ARG A 273 -7.90 -15.73 3.49
N TRP A 274 -6.62 -15.48 3.23
CA TRP A 274 -6.15 -14.35 2.42
C TRP A 274 -6.18 -14.61 0.92
N ARG A 275 -6.23 -15.88 0.48
CA ARG A 275 -6.03 -16.29 -0.92
C ARG A 275 -6.98 -15.67 -1.93
N THR A 276 -8.12 -15.16 -1.49
CA THR A 276 -9.15 -14.53 -2.35
C THR A 276 -9.19 -13.02 -2.23
N VAL A 277 -8.30 -12.42 -1.45
CA VAL A 277 -8.34 -10.96 -1.19
C VAL A 277 -7.85 -10.20 -2.42
N VAL A 278 -6.74 -10.62 -3.03
CA VAL A 278 -6.10 -9.93 -4.17
C VAL A 278 -5.77 -10.93 -5.27
#